data_a1e4b84eee3e2a8d221b2c8a442ef2f4
#
_entry.id   a1e4b84eee3e2a8d221b2c8a442ef2f4
#
_cell.length_a   1.000
_cell.length_b   1.000
_cell.length_c   1.000
_cell.angle_alpha   90.00
_cell.angle_beta   90.00
_cell.angle_gamma   90.00
#
_symmetry.space_group_name_H-M   'P 1'
#
loop_
_entity.id
_entity.type
_entity.pdbx_description
1 polymer ?
#
loop_
_entity_poly.entity_id
_entity_poly.type
_entity_poly.pdbx_seq_one_letter_code
_entity_poly.pdbx_strand_id
1 'polypeptide(L)'
;MRRALILAVPLLFSTTPAPAQQRTDPASQLDAYTTKAVKDWGAVGLAISVVKDGRVVFAKGYGVRELGKPDPVDTATLFAIGSTTKAMTAAAIGMLVDDGKVRWDDPVTTHIPGFQLRDAYLTREVTVRDLLTHRAGLPNADYLWYGSDNSAAEILRRVRYVSPAYSLRSNFIYQNIMYAAAGEVVAKASGMPWEDFVRTRIFAPLAMQRTVPLLSRAGAMPNVASPHERVNDTVRVITNASVDPVASAGSVWSSVADMAKWMQFVLDSGRVGGRRLLQPVTFAELLEPQTMVPPSQFYPSARLTKPHWMTYALGWFQQDYEGRAVSFHTGSIDGMVAIIGLIPDERLGVYVLANLDHVEARHALMLKVFDLWGPPRSKARDWSTELRALYANQSAQALAAQKAADAKRATGTKPSLPLTRYVGSYSDSLYGDVAVTASGDALRIRVGTLEGTLEHWQYDTFRIRYDQPWVGNNLVTFVLDRDGIPSRVEIDRRVFRRADKP
;
A
#
# COMPACT_ATOMS: atom_id res chain seq x y z
N MET A 1 63.88 -27.47 65.94
CA MET A 1 63.25 -27.29 64.65
C MET A 1 61.86 -27.94 64.65
N ARG A 2 60.82 -27.15 64.86
CA ARG A 2 59.42 -27.64 64.83
C ARG A 2 58.80 -27.24 63.49
N ARG A 3 58.39 -28.18 62.68
CA ARG A 3 57.66 -27.94 61.44
C ARG A 3 56.17 -27.82 61.76
N ALA A 4 55.55 -26.69 61.41
CA ALA A 4 54.12 -26.50 61.48
C ALA A 4 53.50 -27.01 60.18
N LEU A 5 52.51 -27.89 60.32
CA LEU A 5 51.68 -28.43 59.20
C LEU A 5 50.47 -27.51 59.03
N ILE A 6 50.37 -26.84 57.91
CA ILE A 6 49.20 -26.01 57.58
C ILE A 6 48.22 -26.91 56.82
N LEU A 7 47.08 -27.25 57.41
CA LEU A 7 45.94 -27.91 56.73
C LEU A 7 45.17 -26.85 55.95
N ALA A 8 45.18 -26.96 54.64
CA ALA A 8 44.29 -26.20 53.75
C ALA A 8 42.94 -26.93 53.64
N VAL A 9 41.88 -26.31 54.13
CA VAL A 9 40.49 -26.77 53.95
C VAL A 9 39.96 -26.21 52.62
N PRO A 10 39.52 -27.04 51.66
CA PRO A 10 38.90 -26.53 50.41
C PRO A 10 37.47 -26.07 50.71
N LEU A 11 37.18 -24.76 50.53
CA LEU A 11 35.82 -24.24 50.47
C LEU A 11 35.17 -24.71 49.15
N LEU A 12 34.25 -25.62 49.19
CA LEU A 12 33.35 -25.99 48.13
C LEU A 12 32.28 -24.90 47.97
N PHE A 13 32.44 -23.99 46.99
CA PHE A 13 31.37 -23.12 46.55
C PHE A 13 30.34 -23.93 45.75
N SER A 14 29.20 -24.24 46.37
CA SER A 14 28.03 -24.79 45.69
C SER A 14 27.39 -23.61 44.93
N THR A 15 27.66 -23.54 43.63
CA THR A 15 26.90 -22.68 42.70
C THR A 15 25.55 -23.31 42.45
N THR A 16 24.52 -22.88 43.16
CA THR A 16 23.13 -23.15 42.77
C THR A 16 22.90 -22.48 41.42
N PRO A 17 22.50 -23.24 40.35
CA PRO A 17 22.14 -22.60 39.11
C PRO A 17 20.93 -21.70 39.38
N ALA A 18 21.04 -20.41 38.99
CA ALA A 18 19.90 -19.49 39.00
C ALA A 18 18.77 -20.12 38.17
N PRO A 19 17.51 -20.07 38.64
CA PRO A 19 16.40 -20.61 37.86
C PRO A 19 16.38 -19.93 36.51
N ALA A 20 16.50 -20.72 35.45
CA ALA A 20 16.33 -20.24 34.08
C ALA A 20 14.94 -19.59 34.01
N GLN A 21 14.91 -18.27 33.88
CA GLN A 21 13.67 -17.51 33.73
C GLN A 21 12.94 -18.13 32.54
N GLN A 22 11.83 -18.83 32.78
CA GLN A 22 11.03 -19.43 31.72
C GLN A 22 10.64 -18.30 30.77
N ARG A 23 11.29 -18.26 29.59
CA ARG A 23 10.91 -17.32 28.53
C ARG A 23 9.47 -17.67 28.16
N THR A 24 8.56 -16.77 28.41
CA THR A 24 7.18 -16.89 27.95
C THR A 24 7.23 -17.15 26.43
N ASP A 25 6.47 -18.13 25.97
CA ASP A 25 6.40 -18.50 24.55
C ASP A 25 6.12 -17.25 23.67
N PRO A 26 6.92 -16.99 22.62
CA PRO A 26 6.73 -15.84 21.74
C PRO A 26 5.33 -15.74 21.15
N ALA A 27 4.69 -16.89 20.84
CA ALA A 27 3.33 -16.92 20.29
C ALA A 27 2.30 -16.40 21.32
N SER A 28 2.40 -16.81 22.57
CA SER A 28 1.53 -16.33 23.66
C SER A 28 1.73 -14.84 23.93
N GLN A 29 2.99 -14.35 23.88
CA GLN A 29 3.27 -12.91 24.01
C GLN A 29 2.69 -12.11 22.85
N LEU A 30 2.80 -12.62 21.61
CA LEU A 30 2.23 -11.96 20.43
C LEU A 30 0.71 -11.92 20.49
N ASP A 31 0.07 -13.00 20.95
CA ASP A 31 -1.40 -13.06 21.10
C ASP A 31 -1.91 -11.97 22.07
N ALA A 32 -1.32 -11.89 23.27
CA ALA A 32 -1.67 -10.87 24.24
C ALA A 32 -1.41 -9.45 23.72
N TYR A 33 -0.28 -9.25 23.04
CA TYR A 33 0.09 -7.97 22.46
C TYR A 33 -0.87 -7.56 21.33
N THR A 34 -1.22 -8.48 20.43
CA THR A 34 -2.14 -8.23 19.31
C THR A 34 -3.54 -7.92 19.83
N THR A 35 -4.03 -8.68 20.84
CA THR A 35 -5.32 -8.43 21.48
C THR A 35 -5.41 -7.01 22.04
N LYS A 36 -4.34 -6.55 22.73
CA LYS A 36 -4.26 -5.18 23.23
C LYS A 36 -4.22 -4.17 22.07
N ALA A 37 -3.38 -4.41 21.04
CA ALA A 37 -3.25 -3.50 19.91
C ALA A 37 -4.57 -3.32 19.15
N VAL A 38 -5.31 -4.39 18.86
CA VAL A 38 -6.63 -4.34 18.22
C VAL A 38 -7.56 -3.39 18.98
N LYS A 39 -7.60 -3.51 20.31
CA LYS A 39 -8.42 -2.63 21.17
C LYS A 39 -7.93 -1.17 21.14
N ASP A 40 -6.63 -0.96 21.31
CA ASP A 40 -6.04 0.38 21.45
C ASP A 40 -6.14 1.21 20.14
N TRP A 41 -6.10 0.55 18.99
CA TRP A 41 -6.24 1.17 17.67
C TRP A 41 -7.69 1.22 17.18
N GLY A 42 -8.60 0.56 17.88
CA GLY A 42 -10.01 0.46 17.48
C GLY A 42 -10.19 -0.28 16.15
N ALA A 43 -9.33 -1.27 15.88
CA ALA A 43 -9.47 -2.10 14.68
C ALA A 43 -10.75 -2.93 14.76
N VAL A 44 -11.55 -2.94 13.69
CA VAL A 44 -12.81 -3.71 13.62
C VAL A 44 -12.49 -5.21 13.55
N GLY A 45 -11.59 -5.57 12.62
CA GLY A 45 -11.08 -6.90 12.45
C GLY A 45 -9.62 -6.88 12.01
N LEU A 46 -8.86 -7.87 12.43
CA LEU A 46 -7.45 -8.04 12.11
C LEU A 46 -7.11 -9.52 12.01
N ALA A 47 -6.24 -9.88 11.08
CA ALA A 47 -5.63 -11.20 11.02
C ALA A 47 -4.12 -11.07 10.90
N ILE A 48 -3.39 -12.01 11.53
CA ILE A 48 -1.92 -12.04 11.51
C ILE A 48 -1.42 -13.46 11.35
N SER A 49 -0.35 -13.66 10.58
CA SER A 49 0.41 -14.91 10.56
C SER A 49 1.92 -14.66 10.65
N VAL A 50 2.63 -15.60 11.28
CA VAL A 50 4.09 -15.58 11.41
C VAL A 50 4.64 -16.90 10.90
N VAL A 51 5.65 -16.81 10.03
CA VAL A 51 6.42 -17.93 9.51
C VAL A 51 7.84 -17.84 10.06
N LYS A 52 8.34 -18.96 10.62
CA LYS A 52 9.71 -19.08 11.10
C LYS A 52 10.26 -20.45 10.66
N ASP A 53 11.44 -20.46 10.05
CA ASP A 53 12.11 -21.67 9.59
C ASP A 53 11.22 -22.58 8.72
N GLY A 54 10.45 -21.97 7.82
CA GLY A 54 9.56 -22.66 6.89
C GLY A 54 8.25 -23.15 7.51
N ARG A 55 7.95 -22.85 8.77
CA ARG A 55 6.73 -23.27 9.48
C ARG A 55 5.90 -22.08 9.90
N VAL A 56 4.58 -22.21 9.88
CA VAL A 56 3.67 -21.26 10.51
C VAL A 56 3.74 -21.47 12.01
N VAL A 57 4.33 -20.52 12.73
CA VAL A 57 4.49 -20.56 14.20
C VAL A 57 3.40 -19.80 14.94
N PHE A 58 2.66 -18.96 14.23
CA PHE A 58 1.49 -18.26 14.75
C PHE A 58 0.55 -17.87 13.61
N ALA A 59 -0.76 -18.06 13.78
CA ALA A 59 -1.78 -17.52 12.88
C ALA A 59 -3.10 -17.36 13.63
N LYS A 60 -3.69 -16.15 13.61
CA LYS A 60 -4.94 -15.88 14.32
C LYS A 60 -5.69 -14.68 13.73
N GLY A 61 -7.03 -14.73 13.82
CA GLY A 61 -7.94 -13.61 13.57
C GLY A 61 -8.45 -12.99 14.86
N TYR A 62 -8.81 -11.72 14.81
CA TYR A 62 -9.33 -10.91 15.91
C TYR A 62 -10.46 -10.02 15.42
N GLY A 63 -11.44 -9.77 16.28
CA GLY A 63 -12.58 -8.91 15.95
C GLY A 63 -13.51 -9.52 14.92
N VAL A 64 -14.22 -8.67 14.17
CA VAL A 64 -15.31 -9.06 13.28
C VAL A 64 -15.04 -8.64 11.83
N ARG A 65 -15.64 -9.36 10.88
CA ARG A 65 -15.53 -9.07 9.44
C ARG A 65 -16.24 -7.77 9.05
N GLU A 66 -17.30 -7.42 9.78
CA GLU A 66 -18.07 -6.21 9.54
C GLU A 66 -18.63 -5.68 10.86
N LEU A 67 -18.49 -4.39 11.09
CA LEU A 67 -19.01 -3.72 12.27
C LEU A 67 -20.55 -3.92 12.37
N GLY A 68 -21.01 -4.32 13.55
CA GLY A 68 -22.43 -4.59 13.79
C GLY A 68 -22.91 -6.00 13.42
N LYS A 69 -22.02 -6.83 12.82
CA LYS A 69 -22.29 -8.25 12.56
C LYS A 69 -21.47 -9.16 13.48
N PRO A 70 -21.97 -10.35 13.85
CA PRO A 70 -21.29 -11.23 14.79
C PRO A 70 -20.16 -12.07 14.18
N ASP A 71 -20.05 -12.08 12.86
CA ASP A 71 -19.13 -12.96 12.12
C ASP A 71 -17.66 -12.64 12.43
N PRO A 72 -16.90 -13.57 13.05
CA PRO A 72 -15.53 -13.29 13.44
C PRO A 72 -14.59 -13.27 12.24
N VAL A 73 -13.49 -12.54 12.39
CA VAL A 73 -12.30 -12.71 11.53
C VAL A 73 -11.56 -13.97 11.98
N ASP A 74 -11.21 -14.80 11.01
CA ASP A 74 -10.36 -15.98 11.19
C ASP A 74 -9.15 -15.95 10.23
N THR A 75 -8.33 -17.00 10.26
CA THR A 75 -7.13 -17.10 9.41
C THR A 75 -7.44 -17.27 7.92
N ALA A 76 -8.67 -17.66 7.56
CA ALA A 76 -9.13 -17.85 6.20
C ALA A 76 -9.95 -16.66 5.68
N THR A 77 -10.22 -15.65 6.50
CA THR A 77 -10.95 -14.44 6.10
C THR A 77 -10.18 -13.69 5.01
N LEU A 78 -10.89 -13.35 3.93
CA LEU A 78 -10.31 -12.59 2.81
C LEU A 78 -10.32 -11.08 3.11
N PHE A 79 -9.21 -10.45 2.79
CA PHE A 79 -9.01 -9.00 2.79
C PHE A 79 -8.35 -8.58 1.48
N ALA A 80 -8.57 -7.35 1.05
CA ALA A 80 -7.74 -6.74 0.02
C ALA A 80 -6.31 -6.57 0.55
N ILE A 81 -5.32 -7.09 -0.19
CA ILE A 81 -3.92 -6.99 0.24
C ILE A 81 -3.21 -5.75 -0.31
N GLY A 82 -3.89 -4.99 -1.17
CA GLY A 82 -3.36 -3.76 -1.73
C GLY A 82 -1.99 -3.95 -2.38
N SER A 83 -1.13 -2.99 -2.19
CA SER A 83 0.19 -2.93 -2.85
C SER A 83 1.16 -4.07 -2.50
N THR A 84 0.87 -4.94 -1.52
CA THR A 84 1.67 -6.17 -1.35
C THR A 84 1.53 -7.12 -2.55
N THR A 85 0.55 -6.90 -3.43
CA THR A 85 0.40 -7.51 -4.75
C THR A 85 1.63 -7.30 -5.65
N LYS A 86 2.34 -6.18 -5.51
CA LYS A 86 3.47 -5.79 -6.37
C LYS A 86 4.59 -6.83 -6.39
N ALA A 87 4.87 -7.44 -5.26
CA ALA A 87 5.86 -8.52 -5.18
C ALA A 87 5.46 -9.76 -6.02
N MET A 88 4.14 -10.03 -6.12
CA MET A 88 3.62 -11.13 -6.94
C MET A 88 3.73 -10.78 -8.43
N THR A 89 3.51 -9.52 -8.81
CA THR A 89 3.73 -9.05 -10.19
C THR A 89 5.19 -9.11 -10.59
N ALA A 90 6.10 -8.72 -9.70
CA ALA A 90 7.54 -8.86 -9.94
C ALA A 90 7.95 -10.33 -10.09
N ALA A 91 7.42 -11.22 -9.25
CA ALA A 91 7.65 -12.67 -9.38
C ALA A 91 7.07 -13.22 -10.71
N ALA A 92 5.92 -12.73 -11.16
CA ALA A 92 5.35 -13.10 -12.46
C ALA A 92 6.26 -12.71 -13.63
N ILE A 93 6.82 -11.50 -13.62
CA ILE A 93 7.85 -11.08 -14.59
C ILE A 93 9.08 -11.99 -14.46
N GLY A 94 9.55 -12.28 -13.24
CA GLY A 94 10.68 -13.19 -13.02
C GLY A 94 10.46 -14.58 -13.61
N MET A 95 9.24 -15.14 -13.52
CA MET A 95 8.92 -16.42 -14.16
C MET A 95 8.99 -16.33 -15.69
N LEU A 96 8.62 -15.19 -16.27
CA LEU A 96 8.76 -14.95 -17.71
C LEU A 96 10.22 -14.73 -18.14
N VAL A 97 11.05 -14.21 -17.23
CA VAL A 97 12.51 -14.14 -17.46
C VAL A 97 13.10 -15.54 -17.47
N ASP A 98 12.71 -16.40 -16.53
CA ASP A 98 13.13 -17.81 -16.51
C ASP A 98 12.66 -18.61 -17.73
N ASP A 99 11.46 -18.27 -18.24
CA ASP A 99 10.90 -18.83 -19.47
C ASP A 99 11.58 -18.27 -20.76
N GLY A 100 12.50 -17.30 -20.63
CA GLY A 100 13.20 -16.64 -21.76
C GLY A 100 12.33 -15.71 -22.59
N LYS A 101 11.15 -15.31 -22.09
CA LYS A 101 10.16 -14.47 -22.80
C LYS A 101 10.33 -12.97 -22.55
N VAL A 102 10.99 -12.59 -21.44
CA VAL A 102 11.24 -11.21 -21.02
C VAL A 102 12.65 -11.12 -20.49
N ARG A 103 13.33 -9.99 -20.71
CA ARG A 103 14.52 -9.60 -19.96
C ARG A 103 14.21 -8.39 -19.11
N TRP A 104 14.80 -8.30 -17.92
CA TRP A 104 14.59 -7.20 -17.00
C TRP A 104 14.82 -5.83 -17.64
N ASP A 105 15.82 -5.75 -18.52
CA ASP A 105 16.26 -4.50 -19.15
C ASP A 105 15.75 -4.35 -20.60
N ASP A 106 14.77 -5.16 -21.02
CA ASP A 106 14.06 -4.91 -22.28
C ASP A 106 13.34 -3.56 -22.20
N PRO A 107 13.42 -2.73 -23.25
CA PRO A 107 12.54 -1.58 -23.37
C PRO A 107 11.07 -2.01 -23.29
N VAL A 108 10.24 -1.25 -22.58
CA VAL A 108 8.81 -1.56 -22.43
C VAL A 108 8.13 -1.66 -23.79
N THR A 109 8.55 -0.85 -24.75
CA THR A 109 8.02 -0.85 -26.13
C THR A 109 8.26 -2.16 -26.89
N THR A 110 9.21 -3.00 -26.46
CA THR A 110 9.40 -4.35 -27.02
C THR A 110 8.17 -5.23 -26.77
N HIS A 111 7.57 -5.11 -25.58
CA HIS A 111 6.43 -5.93 -25.17
C HIS A 111 5.09 -5.22 -25.38
N ILE A 112 5.07 -3.90 -25.29
CA ILE A 112 3.89 -3.04 -25.49
C ILE A 112 4.22 -2.01 -26.59
N PRO A 113 4.10 -2.35 -27.89
CA PRO A 113 4.54 -1.47 -28.99
C PRO A 113 3.84 -0.09 -29.00
N GLY A 114 2.63 0.01 -28.45
CA GLY A 114 1.87 1.27 -28.34
C GLY A 114 2.16 2.07 -27.07
N PHE A 115 3.05 1.59 -26.19
CA PHE A 115 3.41 2.30 -24.98
C PHE A 115 4.13 3.61 -25.29
N GLN A 116 3.64 4.69 -24.70
CA GLN A 116 4.20 6.01 -24.94
C GLN A 116 4.10 6.86 -23.66
N LEU A 117 5.21 7.50 -23.30
CA LEU A 117 5.29 8.57 -22.32
C LEU A 117 5.34 9.92 -23.05
N ARG A 118 5.09 11.02 -22.33
CA ARG A 118 5.13 12.36 -22.92
C ARG A 118 6.50 12.71 -23.52
N ASP A 119 7.56 12.28 -22.86
CA ASP A 119 8.92 12.46 -23.31
C ASP A 119 9.35 11.27 -24.18
N ALA A 120 9.90 11.57 -25.37
CA ALA A 120 10.33 10.56 -26.33
C ALA A 120 11.56 9.75 -25.85
N TYR A 121 12.47 10.37 -25.11
CA TYR A 121 13.61 9.69 -24.50
C TYR A 121 13.12 8.70 -23.42
N LEU A 122 12.24 9.14 -22.52
CA LEU A 122 11.65 8.24 -21.52
C LEU A 122 10.92 7.07 -22.17
N THR A 123 10.16 7.31 -23.25
CA THR A 123 9.44 6.26 -23.98
C THR A 123 10.38 5.18 -24.49
N ARG A 124 11.54 5.57 -25.06
CA ARG A 124 12.50 4.65 -25.65
C ARG A 124 13.31 3.89 -24.58
N GLU A 125 13.70 4.58 -23.49
CA GLU A 125 14.70 4.09 -22.55
C GLU A 125 14.12 3.40 -21.29
N VAL A 126 12.81 3.59 -21.00
CA VAL A 126 12.18 2.94 -19.86
C VAL A 126 12.13 1.43 -20.08
N THR A 127 12.62 0.67 -19.09
CA THR A 127 12.71 -0.79 -19.15
C THR A 127 11.65 -1.47 -18.26
N VAL A 128 11.47 -2.78 -18.45
CA VAL A 128 10.60 -3.60 -17.58
C VAL A 128 11.02 -3.45 -16.10
N ARG A 129 12.32 -3.43 -15.82
CA ARG A 129 12.87 -3.16 -14.47
C ARG A 129 12.41 -1.82 -13.92
N ASP A 130 12.43 -0.76 -14.73
CA ASP A 130 12.03 0.58 -14.31
C ASP A 130 10.54 0.67 -13.96
N LEU A 131 9.67 -0.15 -14.59
CA LEU A 131 8.25 -0.27 -14.22
C LEU A 131 8.06 -0.76 -12.78
N LEU A 132 8.97 -1.60 -12.29
CA LEU A 132 8.88 -2.26 -10.98
C LEU A 132 9.61 -1.51 -9.86
N THR A 133 10.36 -0.45 -10.17
CA THR A 133 11.29 0.18 -9.22
C THR A 133 11.01 1.64 -8.92
N HIS A 134 9.87 2.17 -9.39
CA HIS A 134 9.40 3.54 -9.09
C HIS A 134 10.38 4.66 -9.49
N ARG A 135 11.18 4.41 -10.55
CA ARG A 135 12.21 5.34 -11.04
C ARG A 135 12.03 5.76 -12.51
N ALA A 136 10.81 5.61 -13.05
CA ALA A 136 10.51 5.89 -14.46
C ALA A 136 10.45 7.39 -14.82
N GLY A 137 10.76 8.31 -13.89
CA GLY A 137 10.79 9.74 -14.18
C GLY A 137 9.43 10.45 -14.06
N LEU A 138 8.35 9.73 -13.70
CA LEU A 138 7.00 10.29 -13.62
C LEU A 138 6.63 10.67 -12.17
N PRO A 139 5.71 11.64 -11.98
CA PRO A 139 5.07 11.86 -10.69
C PRO A 139 4.11 10.72 -10.36
N ASN A 140 3.61 10.68 -9.11
CA ASN A 140 2.42 9.89 -8.80
C ASN A 140 1.24 10.41 -9.66
N ALA A 141 0.54 9.50 -10.32
CA ALA A 141 -0.57 9.81 -11.20
C ALA A 141 -1.80 8.92 -10.92
N ASP A 142 -2.04 8.64 -9.66
CA ASP A 142 -3.14 7.77 -9.19
C ASP A 142 -4.53 8.31 -9.57
N TYR A 143 -4.67 9.61 -9.83
CA TYR A 143 -5.89 10.20 -10.40
C TYR A 143 -6.32 9.59 -11.74
N LEU A 144 -5.47 8.84 -12.42
CA LEU A 144 -5.83 8.14 -13.65
C LEU A 144 -6.69 6.89 -13.40
N TRP A 145 -6.66 6.34 -12.22
CA TRP A 145 -7.42 5.15 -11.85
C TRP A 145 -8.30 5.36 -10.61
N TYR A 146 -7.83 6.09 -9.60
CA TYR A 146 -8.60 6.34 -8.38
C TYR A 146 -9.72 7.36 -8.64
N GLY A 147 -10.95 6.97 -8.30
CA GLY A 147 -12.12 7.80 -8.57
C GLY A 147 -12.38 8.01 -10.07
N SER A 148 -11.94 7.08 -10.93
CA SER A 148 -12.19 7.12 -12.37
C SER A 148 -12.83 5.83 -12.87
N ASP A 149 -13.44 5.90 -14.04
CA ASP A 149 -13.99 4.76 -14.78
C ASP A 149 -13.07 4.31 -15.93
N ASN A 150 -11.83 4.78 -15.96
CA ASN A 150 -10.86 4.42 -16.97
C ASN A 150 -10.54 2.92 -16.93
N SER A 151 -10.60 2.27 -18.08
CA SER A 151 -10.06 0.93 -18.23
C SER A 151 -8.53 0.91 -18.13
N ALA A 152 -7.93 -0.26 -17.89
CA ALA A 152 -6.48 -0.43 -17.90
C ALA A 152 -5.83 0.10 -19.20
N ALA A 153 -6.45 -0.18 -20.35
CA ALA A 153 -5.99 0.32 -21.65
C ALA A 153 -6.03 1.86 -21.74
N GLU A 154 -7.09 2.48 -21.22
CA GLU A 154 -7.23 3.93 -21.21
C GLU A 154 -6.23 4.60 -20.26
N ILE A 155 -5.96 4.00 -19.08
CA ILE A 155 -4.92 4.46 -18.17
C ILE A 155 -3.56 4.48 -18.87
N LEU A 156 -3.18 3.36 -19.52
CA LEU A 156 -1.90 3.26 -20.25
C LEU A 156 -1.85 4.20 -21.47
N ARG A 157 -3.00 4.47 -22.11
CA ARG A 157 -3.07 5.48 -23.17
C ARG A 157 -2.87 6.89 -22.65
N ARG A 158 -3.45 7.24 -21.49
CA ARG A 158 -3.38 8.61 -20.92
C ARG A 158 -2.04 8.92 -20.26
N VAL A 159 -1.26 7.91 -19.86
CA VAL A 159 0.06 8.16 -19.25
C VAL A 159 0.99 9.00 -20.13
N ARG A 160 0.78 8.99 -21.47
CA ARG A 160 1.49 9.83 -22.44
C ARG A 160 1.32 11.34 -22.22
N TYR A 161 0.30 11.76 -21.49
CA TYR A 161 0.05 13.16 -21.18
C TYR A 161 0.68 13.59 -19.84
N VAL A 162 1.16 12.64 -19.04
CA VAL A 162 1.79 12.92 -17.74
C VAL A 162 3.15 13.58 -17.95
N SER A 163 3.32 14.81 -17.47
CA SER A 163 4.61 15.50 -17.53
C SER A 163 5.62 14.81 -16.62
N PRO A 164 6.86 14.59 -17.10
CA PRO A 164 7.94 14.09 -16.24
C PRO A 164 8.15 14.99 -15.02
N ALA A 165 8.47 14.39 -13.89
CA ALA A 165 8.80 15.09 -12.65
C ALA A 165 10.32 15.18 -12.42
N TYR A 166 11.09 14.24 -13.00
CA TYR A 166 12.54 14.12 -12.84
C TYR A 166 13.11 13.26 -13.98
N SER A 167 14.44 13.25 -14.11
CA SER A 167 15.13 12.46 -15.12
C SER A 167 15.01 10.96 -14.82
N LEU A 168 14.95 10.14 -15.87
CA LEU A 168 14.90 8.68 -15.75
C LEU A 168 15.95 8.17 -14.74
N ARG A 169 15.55 7.32 -13.82
CA ARG A 169 16.38 6.66 -12.79
C ARG A 169 17.05 7.60 -11.77
N SER A 170 16.74 8.91 -11.78
CA SER A 170 17.43 9.88 -10.90
C SER A 170 16.76 10.04 -9.53
N ASN A 171 15.54 9.57 -9.35
CA ASN A 171 14.79 9.72 -8.10
C ASN A 171 13.76 8.60 -7.96
N PHE A 172 13.16 8.51 -6.78
CA PHE A 172 12.07 7.60 -6.45
C PHE A 172 10.77 8.40 -6.27
N ILE A 173 9.72 8.04 -7.01
CA ILE A 173 8.35 8.45 -6.73
C ILE A 173 7.45 7.23 -6.95
N TYR A 174 6.71 6.84 -5.92
CA TYR A 174 5.83 5.68 -5.94
C TYR A 174 4.74 5.80 -7.01
N GLN A 175 4.56 4.75 -7.84
CA GLN A 175 3.68 4.75 -9.01
C GLN A 175 2.94 3.42 -9.18
N ASN A 176 1.60 3.47 -9.12
CA ASN A 176 0.78 2.29 -9.41
C ASN A 176 0.65 2.02 -10.92
N ILE A 177 0.65 3.07 -11.75
CA ILE A 177 0.45 2.96 -13.19
C ILE A 177 1.58 2.17 -13.87
N MET A 178 2.82 2.31 -13.38
CA MET A 178 3.94 1.56 -13.93
C MET A 178 3.80 0.05 -13.63
N TYR A 179 3.23 -0.31 -12.50
CA TYR A 179 2.86 -1.70 -12.22
C TYR A 179 1.71 -2.17 -13.11
N ALA A 180 0.74 -1.31 -13.46
CA ALA A 180 -0.28 -1.66 -14.47
C ALA A 180 0.36 -1.97 -15.83
N ALA A 181 1.37 -1.18 -16.24
CA ALA A 181 2.16 -1.49 -17.44
C ALA A 181 2.93 -2.81 -17.31
N ALA A 182 3.48 -3.13 -16.12
CA ALA A 182 4.13 -4.42 -15.87
C ALA A 182 3.14 -5.59 -16.00
N GLY A 183 1.89 -5.43 -15.55
CA GLY A 183 0.83 -6.40 -15.76
C GLY A 183 0.52 -6.62 -17.24
N GLU A 184 0.53 -5.56 -18.04
CA GLU A 184 0.35 -5.65 -19.49
C GLU A 184 1.55 -6.37 -20.16
N VAL A 185 2.80 -6.13 -19.67
CA VAL A 185 3.96 -6.92 -20.12
C VAL A 185 3.75 -8.41 -19.83
N VAL A 186 3.26 -8.77 -18.63
CA VAL A 186 2.92 -10.17 -18.32
C VAL A 186 1.90 -10.71 -19.32
N ALA A 187 0.84 -9.96 -19.60
CA ALA A 187 -0.21 -10.41 -20.51
C ALA A 187 0.31 -10.61 -21.94
N LYS A 188 1.07 -9.67 -22.48
CA LYS A 188 1.62 -9.76 -23.84
C LYS A 188 2.66 -10.87 -23.96
N ALA A 189 3.58 -11.01 -23.02
CA ALA A 189 4.64 -12.01 -23.08
C ALA A 189 4.14 -13.44 -22.82
N SER A 190 3.10 -13.61 -21.99
CA SER A 190 2.55 -14.93 -21.65
C SER A 190 1.43 -15.37 -22.60
N GLY A 191 0.72 -14.45 -23.24
CA GLY A 191 -0.48 -14.71 -24.03
C GLY A 191 -1.74 -14.89 -23.16
N MET A 192 -1.70 -14.57 -21.85
CA MET A 192 -2.86 -14.65 -20.97
C MET A 192 -2.95 -13.41 -20.06
N PRO A 193 -4.15 -12.96 -19.64
CA PRO A 193 -4.30 -11.85 -18.70
C PRO A 193 -3.46 -12.04 -17.44
N TRP A 194 -2.98 -10.93 -16.83
CA TRP A 194 -2.16 -10.96 -15.63
C TRP A 194 -2.83 -11.74 -14.48
N GLU A 195 -4.11 -11.54 -14.28
CA GLU A 195 -4.90 -12.22 -13.24
C GLU A 195 -4.92 -13.74 -13.41
N ASP A 196 -4.99 -14.23 -14.63
CA ASP A 196 -4.94 -15.66 -14.93
C ASP A 196 -3.52 -16.20 -14.81
N PHE A 197 -2.50 -15.40 -15.16
CA PHE A 197 -1.11 -15.78 -15.01
C PHE A 197 -0.76 -15.97 -13.53
N VAL A 198 -1.05 -15.00 -12.66
CA VAL A 198 -0.74 -15.13 -11.22
C VAL A 198 -1.53 -16.26 -10.58
N ARG A 199 -2.79 -16.45 -10.97
CA ARG A 199 -3.63 -17.56 -10.48
C ARG A 199 -3.03 -18.91 -10.83
N THR A 200 -2.58 -19.10 -12.08
CA THR A 200 -2.08 -20.40 -12.57
C THR A 200 -0.62 -20.65 -12.23
N ARG A 201 0.23 -19.62 -12.25
CA ARG A 201 1.68 -19.78 -12.09
C ARG A 201 2.16 -19.51 -10.65
N ILE A 202 1.34 -18.83 -9.82
CA ILE A 202 1.70 -18.51 -8.42
C ILE A 202 0.70 -19.13 -7.46
N PHE A 203 -0.58 -18.74 -7.48
CA PHE A 203 -1.53 -19.15 -6.43
C PHE A 203 -1.78 -20.64 -6.42
N ALA A 204 -2.01 -21.26 -7.56
CA ALA A 204 -2.26 -22.71 -7.66
C ALA A 204 -1.06 -23.56 -7.23
N PRO A 205 0.19 -23.32 -7.71
CA PRO A 205 1.35 -24.05 -7.24
C PRO A 205 1.64 -23.90 -5.74
N LEU A 206 1.33 -22.73 -5.15
CA LEU A 206 1.49 -22.48 -3.73
C LEU A 206 0.29 -22.96 -2.90
N ALA A 207 -0.71 -23.56 -3.51
CA ALA A 207 -1.96 -23.98 -2.88
C ALA A 207 -2.68 -22.82 -2.12
N MET A 208 -2.60 -21.60 -2.66
CA MET A 208 -3.28 -20.40 -2.14
C MET A 208 -4.75 -20.40 -2.61
N GLN A 209 -5.55 -21.33 -2.10
CA GLN A 209 -6.89 -21.65 -2.62
C GLN A 209 -7.92 -20.56 -2.39
N ARG A 210 -7.70 -19.72 -1.41
CA ARG A 210 -8.61 -18.59 -1.12
C ARG A 210 -8.18 -17.28 -1.75
N THR A 211 -6.97 -17.23 -2.36
CA THR A 211 -6.44 -16.03 -2.98
C THR A 211 -7.02 -15.83 -4.37
N VAL A 212 -7.55 -14.65 -4.62
CA VAL A 212 -8.12 -14.25 -5.92
C VAL A 212 -7.54 -12.92 -6.38
N PRO A 213 -7.35 -12.74 -7.71
CA PRO A 213 -6.61 -11.58 -8.23
C PRO A 213 -7.43 -10.29 -8.31
N LEU A 214 -8.78 -10.36 -8.27
CA LEU A 214 -9.68 -9.24 -8.56
C LEU A 214 -10.79 -9.12 -7.51
N LEU A 215 -11.25 -7.89 -7.25
CA LEU A 215 -12.42 -7.61 -6.40
C LEU A 215 -13.67 -8.33 -6.93
N SER A 216 -13.89 -8.34 -8.24
CA SER A 216 -15.02 -9.02 -8.88
C SER A 216 -15.10 -10.51 -8.55
N ARG A 217 -13.96 -11.15 -8.24
CA ARG A 217 -13.89 -12.55 -7.81
C ARG A 217 -14.06 -12.69 -6.30
N ALA A 218 -13.48 -11.78 -5.52
CA ALA A 218 -13.57 -11.79 -4.07
C ALA A 218 -15.01 -11.62 -3.57
N GLY A 219 -15.79 -10.74 -4.19
CA GLY A 219 -17.18 -10.48 -3.83
C GLY A 219 -18.12 -11.68 -3.95
N ALA A 220 -17.74 -12.70 -4.72
CA ALA A 220 -18.49 -13.95 -4.86
C ALA A 220 -18.11 -15.03 -3.83
N MET A 221 -17.07 -14.77 -2.99
CA MET A 221 -16.56 -15.75 -2.03
C MET A 221 -17.19 -15.58 -0.65
N PRO A 222 -17.33 -16.68 0.12
CA PRO A 222 -17.70 -16.56 1.53
C PRO A 222 -16.53 -16.08 2.38
N ASN A 223 -16.79 -15.64 3.60
CA ASN A 223 -15.81 -15.23 4.61
C ASN A 223 -14.86 -14.12 4.09
N VAL A 224 -15.47 -13.01 3.68
CA VAL A 224 -14.78 -11.80 3.21
C VAL A 224 -15.00 -10.68 4.23
N ALA A 225 -13.97 -9.92 4.55
CA ALA A 225 -14.05 -8.75 5.39
C ALA A 225 -14.65 -7.56 4.61
N SER A 226 -15.48 -6.76 5.25
CA SER A 226 -15.97 -5.49 4.74
C SER A 226 -14.98 -4.37 5.09
N PRO A 227 -14.76 -3.39 4.20
CA PRO A 227 -13.90 -2.25 4.48
C PRO A 227 -14.57 -1.26 5.44
N HIS A 228 -13.77 -0.64 6.30
CA HIS A 228 -14.24 0.38 7.24
C HIS A 228 -13.37 1.63 7.19
N GLU A 229 -14.00 2.77 7.40
CA GLU A 229 -13.33 4.07 7.44
C GLU A 229 -13.78 4.86 8.67
N ARG A 230 -12.90 5.70 9.19
CA ARG A 230 -13.21 6.62 10.28
C ARG A 230 -13.66 7.96 9.71
N VAL A 231 -14.96 8.22 9.81
CA VAL A 231 -15.58 9.47 9.35
C VAL A 231 -16.09 10.24 10.56
N ASN A 232 -15.57 11.43 10.80
CA ASN A 232 -15.92 12.26 11.97
C ASN A 232 -15.87 11.48 13.29
N ASP A 233 -14.74 10.82 13.55
CA ASP A 233 -14.46 9.99 14.72
C ASP A 233 -15.37 8.73 14.88
N THR A 234 -16.23 8.48 13.91
CA THR A 234 -17.10 7.28 13.90
C THR A 234 -16.62 6.30 12.85
N VAL A 235 -16.40 5.04 13.25
CA VAL A 235 -16.09 3.97 12.29
C VAL A 235 -17.35 3.54 11.57
N ARG A 236 -17.27 3.46 10.25
CA ARG A 236 -18.39 3.06 9.38
C ARG A 236 -17.94 2.04 8.35
N VAL A 237 -18.85 1.14 7.99
CA VAL A 237 -18.67 0.30 6.80
C VAL A 237 -18.72 1.19 5.57
N ILE A 238 -17.82 0.97 4.62
CA ILE A 238 -17.81 1.66 3.34
C ILE A 238 -17.92 0.65 2.18
N THR A 239 -18.11 1.15 0.98
CA THR A 239 -18.11 0.33 -0.23
C THR A 239 -16.68 -0.06 -0.60
N ASN A 240 -16.47 -1.29 -1.07
CA ASN A 240 -15.18 -1.72 -1.60
C ASN A 240 -14.76 -0.84 -2.77
N ALA A 241 -13.59 -0.23 -2.68
CA ALA A 241 -12.97 0.46 -3.80
C ALA A 241 -12.36 -0.56 -4.77
N SER A 242 -12.71 -0.46 -6.07
CA SER A 242 -12.09 -1.30 -7.09
C SER A 242 -10.75 -0.73 -7.53
N VAL A 243 -9.72 -1.57 -7.52
CA VAL A 243 -8.42 -1.30 -8.13
C VAL A 243 -8.14 -2.24 -9.30
N ASP A 244 -9.17 -2.91 -9.79
CA ASP A 244 -9.08 -3.85 -10.91
C ASP A 244 -8.49 -3.22 -12.19
N PRO A 245 -8.71 -1.93 -12.52
CA PRO A 245 -8.04 -1.28 -13.66
C PRO A 245 -6.51 -1.20 -13.54
N VAL A 246 -5.98 -1.28 -12.34
CA VAL A 246 -4.52 -1.37 -12.07
C VAL A 246 -4.20 -2.64 -11.29
N ALA A 247 -4.83 -3.74 -11.65
CA ALA A 247 -4.86 -5.00 -10.90
C ALA A 247 -3.48 -5.45 -10.42
N SER A 248 -2.49 -5.45 -11.29
CA SER A 248 -1.11 -5.85 -11.01
C SER A 248 -0.38 -4.95 -10.01
N ALA A 249 -0.94 -3.79 -9.68
CA ALA A 249 -0.44 -2.91 -8.63
C ALA A 249 -1.03 -3.21 -7.25
N GLY A 250 -2.27 -3.79 -7.15
CA GLY A 250 -2.91 -3.82 -5.85
C GLY A 250 -4.24 -4.56 -5.69
N SER A 251 -4.75 -5.31 -6.68
CA SER A 251 -6.13 -5.83 -6.62
C SER A 251 -6.30 -7.17 -5.91
N VAL A 252 -5.22 -7.88 -5.56
CA VAL A 252 -5.31 -9.23 -4.96
C VAL A 252 -6.03 -9.20 -3.62
N TRP A 253 -6.91 -10.18 -3.44
CA TRP A 253 -7.58 -10.50 -2.17
C TRP A 253 -7.03 -11.82 -1.65
N SER A 254 -6.67 -11.85 -0.37
CA SER A 254 -6.07 -13.04 0.24
C SER A 254 -6.39 -13.13 1.74
N SER A 255 -5.99 -14.25 2.33
CA SER A 255 -6.07 -14.52 3.76
C SER A 255 -4.68 -14.68 4.36
N VAL A 256 -4.54 -14.51 5.68
CA VAL A 256 -3.22 -14.72 6.33
C VAL A 256 -2.74 -16.17 6.23
N ALA A 257 -3.65 -17.14 6.10
CA ALA A 257 -3.30 -18.54 5.88
C ALA A 257 -2.65 -18.75 4.50
N ASP A 258 -3.16 -18.11 3.45
CA ASP A 258 -2.56 -18.19 2.11
C ASP A 258 -1.30 -17.31 2.01
N MET A 259 -1.30 -16.14 2.64
CA MET A 259 -0.11 -15.29 2.66
C MET A 259 1.06 -15.91 3.46
N ALA A 260 0.79 -16.82 4.41
CA ALA A 260 1.82 -17.62 5.03
C ALA A 260 2.54 -18.52 4.01
N LYS A 261 1.81 -19.10 3.05
CA LYS A 261 2.41 -19.91 1.95
C LYS A 261 3.24 -19.04 1.01
N TRP A 262 2.78 -17.82 0.73
CA TRP A 262 3.58 -16.84 -0.02
C TRP A 262 4.87 -16.47 0.72
N MET A 263 4.80 -16.21 2.03
CA MET A 263 6.00 -15.95 2.84
C MET A 263 6.96 -17.15 2.83
N GLN A 264 6.45 -18.38 2.99
CA GLN A 264 7.27 -19.61 2.91
C GLN A 264 7.99 -19.71 1.56
N PHE A 265 7.30 -19.44 0.45
CA PHE A 265 7.87 -19.44 -0.89
C PHE A 265 9.01 -18.42 -1.03
N VAL A 266 8.81 -17.19 -0.53
CA VAL A 266 9.85 -16.15 -0.59
C VAL A 266 11.02 -16.50 0.33
N LEU A 267 10.76 -16.94 1.56
CA LEU A 267 11.79 -17.35 2.53
C LEU A 267 12.53 -18.63 2.14
N ASP A 268 11.99 -19.44 1.22
CA ASP A 268 12.64 -20.61 0.63
C ASP A 268 13.21 -20.34 -0.77
N SER A 269 13.52 -19.07 -1.05
CA SER A 269 14.18 -18.61 -2.28
C SER A 269 13.53 -19.11 -3.57
N GLY A 270 12.19 -18.97 -3.65
CA GLY A 270 11.42 -19.32 -4.84
C GLY A 270 11.10 -20.81 -4.99
N ARG A 271 11.08 -21.56 -3.89
CA ARG A 271 10.71 -22.98 -3.86
C ARG A 271 9.38 -23.24 -3.15
N VAL A 272 8.73 -24.31 -3.54
CA VAL A 272 7.57 -24.87 -2.85
C VAL A 272 7.59 -26.40 -2.94
N GLY A 273 7.49 -27.10 -1.80
CA GLY A 273 7.50 -28.55 -1.76
C GLY A 273 8.72 -29.19 -2.47
N GLY A 274 9.88 -28.58 -2.35
CA GLY A 274 11.11 -28.99 -3.02
C GLY A 274 11.20 -28.60 -4.51
N ARG A 275 10.10 -28.20 -5.15
CA ARG A 275 10.08 -27.74 -6.55
C ARG A 275 10.43 -26.26 -6.64
N ARG A 276 11.28 -25.91 -7.58
CA ARG A 276 11.64 -24.52 -7.87
C ARG A 276 10.64 -23.89 -8.84
N LEU A 277 10.12 -22.72 -8.49
CA LEU A 277 9.26 -21.93 -9.36
C LEU A 277 10.00 -20.71 -9.95
N LEU A 278 11.08 -20.26 -9.31
CA LEU A 278 11.98 -19.22 -9.79
C LEU A 278 13.42 -19.68 -9.70
N GLN A 279 14.21 -19.45 -10.74
CA GLN A 279 15.64 -19.80 -10.73
C GLN A 279 16.38 -18.96 -9.65
N PRO A 280 17.50 -19.45 -9.09
CA PRO A 280 18.20 -18.74 -8.01
C PRO A 280 18.63 -17.34 -8.39
N VAL A 281 19.14 -17.16 -9.60
CA VAL A 281 19.58 -15.85 -10.11
C VAL A 281 18.41 -14.88 -10.25
N THR A 282 17.29 -15.33 -10.79
CA THR A 282 16.07 -14.53 -10.95
C THR A 282 15.45 -14.18 -9.60
N PHE A 283 15.45 -15.13 -8.66
CA PHE A 283 14.97 -14.86 -7.32
C PHE A 283 15.86 -13.84 -6.58
N ALA A 284 17.17 -13.94 -6.69
CA ALA A 284 18.10 -12.96 -6.10
C ALA A 284 17.84 -11.56 -6.63
N GLU A 285 17.58 -11.41 -7.93
CA GLU A 285 17.25 -10.14 -8.59
C GLU A 285 15.99 -9.49 -8.01
N LEU A 286 14.99 -10.29 -7.58
CA LEU A 286 13.78 -9.73 -6.95
C LEU A 286 14.06 -8.95 -5.67
N LEU A 287 15.11 -9.30 -4.95
CA LEU A 287 15.50 -8.69 -3.68
C LEU A 287 16.77 -7.82 -3.80
N GLU A 288 17.33 -7.69 -4.99
CA GLU A 288 18.48 -6.80 -5.25
C GLU A 288 18.04 -5.33 -5.11
N PRO A 289 18.69 -4.50 -4.26
CA PRO A 289 18.38 -3.08 -4.14
C PRO A 289 18.53 -2.35 -5.48
N GLN A 290 17.48 -1.65 -5.92
CA GLN A 290 17.45 -0.99 -7.25
C GLN A 290 17.42 0.53 -7.16
N THR A 291 16.70 1.08 -6.19
CA THR A 291 16.48 2.52 -6.10
C THR A 291 16.58 2.97 -4.65
N MET A 292 17.35 4.03 -4.37
CA MET A 292 17.35 4.67 -3.06
C MET A 292 16.02 5.39 -2.85
N VAL A 293 15.37 5.12 -1.72
CA VAL A 293 14.17 5.86 -1.30
C VAL A 293 14.62 7.08 -0.52
N PRO A 294 14.22 8.31 -0.91
CA PRO A 294 14.62 9.51 -0.18
C PRO A 294 13.93 9.56 1.20
N PRO A 295 14.60 10.13 2.24
CA PRO A 295 14.04 10.19 3.60
C PRO A 295 12.66 10.83 3.70
N SER A 296 12.31 11.73 2.79
CA SER A 296 10.99 12.36 2.71
C SER A 296 9.86 11.38 2.35
N GLN A 297 10.20 10.20 1.83
CA GLN A 297 9.27 9.15 1.46
C GLN A 297 9.36 7.91 2.37
N PHE A 298 10.10 7.98 3.47
CA PHE A 298 10.11 6.93 4.48
C PHE A 298 8.76 6.87 5.20
N TYR A 299 8.37 5.66 5.58
CA TYR A 299 7.21 5.51 6.46
C TYR A 299 7.46 6.22 7.80
N PRO A 300 6.43 6.79 8.43
CA PRO A 300 6.57 7.47 9.71
C PRO A 300 7.24 6.63 10.79
N SER A 301 7.06 5.30 10.76
CA SER A 301 7.72 4.34 11.65
C SER A 301 9.26 4.44 11.63
N ALA A 302 9.85 4.91 10.53
CA ALA A 302 11.29 5.14 10.43
C ALA A 302 11.83 6.16 11.44
N ARG A 303 10.99 7.09 11.94
CA ARG A 303 11.37 8.01 13.03
C ARG A 303 11.69 7.28 14.34
N LEU A 304 11.12 6.10 14.52
CA LEU A 304 11.33 5.27 15.73
C LEU A 304 12.37 4.16 15.49
N THR A 305 12.40 3.57 14.31
CA THR A 305 13.36 2.51 13.94
C THR A 305 14.72 3.05 13.52
N LYS A 306 14.76 4.29 12.97
CA LYS A 306 15.95 5.01 12.53
C LYS A 306 16.84 4.18 11.59
N PRO A 307 16.29 3.68 10.48
CA PRO A 307 17.09 2.93 9.52
C PRO A 307 18.17 3.85 8.92
N HIS A 308 19.37 3.30 8.69
CA HIS A 308 20.46 4.03 8.04
C HIS A 308 20.19 4.27 6.57
N TRP A 309 19.44 3.37 5.93
CA TRP A 309 19.07 3.44 4.54
C TRP A 309 17.70 2.81 4.30
N MET A 310 17.06 3.22 3.21
CA MET A 310 15.91 2.55 2.64
C MET A 310 16.06 2.50 1.12
N THR A 311 15.87 1.31 0.56
CA THR A 311 15.87 1.07 -0.88
C THR A 311 14.55 0.46 -1.32
N TYR A 312 14.34 0.43 -2.62
CA TYR A 312 13.27 -0.32 -3.25
C TYR A 312 13.88 -1.31 -4.26
N ALA A 313 13.47 -2.56 -4.13
CA ALA A 313 13.80 -3.64 -5.04
C ALA A 313 12.63 -3.90 -6.01
N LEU A 314 12.48 -5.10 -6.54
CA LEU A 314 11.37 -5.43 -7.42
C LEU A 314 10.11 -5.80 -6.60
N GLY A 315 9.36 -4.77 -6.21
CA GLY A 315 8.14 -4.93 -5.40
C GLY A 315 8.35 -4.99 -3.89
N TRP A 316 9.53 -4.60 -3.40
CA TRP A 316 9.88 -4.62 -1.99
C TRP A 316 10.57 -3.34 -1.55
N PHE A 317 10.10 -2.72 -0.47
CA PHE A 317 10.93 -1.82 0.32
C PHE A 317 11.94 -2.62 1.12
N GLN A 318 13.12 -2.08 1.28
CA GLN A 318 14.17 -2.67 2.09
C GLN A 318 14.80 -1.63 3.02
N GLN A 319 15.10 -2.04 4.23
CA GLN A 319 15.80 -1.20 5.21
C GLN A 319 16.60 -2.07 6.18
N ASP A 320 17.53 -1.46 6.89
CA ASP A 320 18.10 -2.10 8.07
C ASP A 320 17.19 -1.92 9.31
N TYR A 321 17.16 -2.93 10.13
CA TYR A 321 16.53 -2.90 11.45
C TYR A 321 17.45 -3.55 12.48
N GLU A 322 18.16 -2.73 13.23
CA GLU A 322 19.16 -3.19 14.22
C GLU A 322 20.20 -4.14 13.61
N GLY A 323 20.75 -3.74 12.47
CA GLY A 323 21.75 -4.51 11.75
C GLY A 323 21.21 -5.69 10.92
N ARG A 324 19.89 -5.90 10.92
CA ARG A 324 19.23 -6.97 10.14
C ARG A 324 18.63 -6.40 8.86
N ALA A 325 18.82 -7.09 7.74
CA ALA A 325 18.19 -6.72 6.48
C ALA A 325 16.70 -7.10 6.50
N VAL A 326 15.84 -6.12 6.33
CA VAL A 326 14.39 -6.29 6.29
C VAL A 326 13.88 -5.98 4.88
N SER A 327 13.14 -6.90 4.29
CA SER A 327 12.33 -6.66 3.10
C SER A 327 10.86 -6.59 3.50
N PHE A 328 10.15 -5.53 3.14
CA PHE A 328 8.75 -5.36 3.53
C PHE A 328 7.95 -4.60 2.47
N HIS A 329 6.65 -4.67 2.54
CA HIS A 329 5.75 -3.81 1.79
C HIS A 329 4.44 -3.62 2.53
N THR A 330 3.86 -2.42 2.45
CA THR A 330 2.49 -2.16 2.91
C THR A 330 1.51 -2.30 1.76
N GLY A 331 0.26 -2.55 2.10
CA GLY A 331 -0.87 -2.44 1.18
C GLY A 331 -1.96 -1.60 1.83
N SER A 332 -2.63 -0.77 1.03
CA SER A 332 -3.80 -0.02 1.47
C SER A 332 -4.74 0.15 0.30
N ILE A 333 -6.01 -0.07 0.56
CA ILE A 333 -7.16 0.27 -0.29
C ILE A 333 -8.18 0.84 0.69
N ASP A 334 -9.05 1.73 0.24
CA ASP A 334 -10.04 2.35 1.12
C ASP A 334 -10.65 1.34 2.10
N GLY A 335 -10.48 1.59 3.39
CA GLY A 335 -11.03 0.76 4.46
C GLY A 335 -10.27 -0.54 4.78
N MET A 336 -9.15 -0.84 4.11
CA MET A 336 -8.35 -2.05 4.37
C MET A 336 -6.85 -1.78 4.30
N VAL A 337 -6.10 -2.40 5.21
CA VAL A 337 -4.64 -2.27 5.27
C VAL A 337 -3.96 -3.63 5.41
N ALA A 338 -2.77 -3.74 4.83
CA ALA A 338 -1.90 -4.91 4.90
C ALA A 338 -0.45 -4.51 5.15
N ILE A 339 0.34 -5.42 5.71
CA ILE A 339 1.80 -5.36 5.70
C ILE A 339 2.38 -6.76 5.64
N ILE A 340 3.41 -6.91 4.84
CA ILE A 340 4.32 -8.06 4.87
C ILE A 340 5.68 -7.57 5.33
N GLY A 341 6.35 -8.32 6.21
CA GLY A 341 7.72 -8.06 6.63
C GLY A 341 8.50 -9.34 6.72
N LEU A 342 9.70 -9.35 6.15
CA LEU A 342 10.58 -10.51 6.08
C LEU A 342 11.97 -10.14 6.58
N ILE A 343 12.61 -11.05 7.32
CA ILE A 343 14.05 -11.08 7.59
C ILE A 343 14.57 -12.41 6.99
N PRO A 344 14.98 -12.40 5.71
CA PRO A 344 15.35 -13.62 5.00
C PRO A 344 16.45 -14.43 5.69
N ASP A 345 17.49 -13.76 6.20
CA ASP A 345 18.63 -14.41 6.89
C ASP A 345 18.20 -15.17 8.16
N GLU A 346 17.10 -14.74 8.79
CA GLU A 346 16.52 -15.39 9.95
C GLU A 346 15.38 -16.34 9.58
N ARG A 347 15.06 -16.50 8.29
CA ARG A 347 13.90 -17.25 7.80
C ARG A 347 12.61 -16.88 8.54
N LEU A 348 12.45 -15.58 8.84
CA LEU A 348 11.34 -15.00 9.59
C LEU A 348 10.47 -14.14 8.69
N GLY A 349 9.15 -14.35 8.76
CA GLY A 349 8.17 -13.54 8.05
C GLY A 349 6.92 -13.28 8.87
N VAL A 350 6.31 -12.14 8.66
CA VAL A 350 5.03 -11.75 9.27
C VAL A 350 4.12 -11.13 8.22
N TYR A 351 2.85 -11.45 8.30
CA TYR A 351 1.80 -10.85 7.50
C TYR A 351 0.64 -10.40 8.38
N VAL A 352 0.21 -9.15 8.22
CA VAL A 352 -0.91 -8.55 8.97
C VAL A 352 -1.92 -7.97 7.99
N LEU A 353 -3.20 -8.22 8.24
CA LEU A 353 -4.34 -7.68 7.52
C LEU A 353 -5.31 -7.03 8.50
N ALA A 354 -5.91 -5.90 8.15
CA ALA A 354 -6.99 -5.29 8.93
C ALA A 354 -8.01 -4.62 8.01
N ASN A 355 -9.27 -4.58 8.47
CA ASN A 355 -10.40 -4.01 7.73
C ASN A 355 -10.86 -2.65 8.27
N LEU A 356 -9.92 -1.84 8.70
CA LEU A 356 -10.11 -0.42 8.99
C LEU A 356 -8.92 0.35 8.43
N ASP A 357 -9.18 1.43 7.69
CA ASP A 357 -8.11 2.25 7.14
C ASP A 357 -7.26 2.89 8.23
N HIS A 358 -6.00 3.18 7.90
CA HIS A 358 -5.02 3.80 8.81
C HIS A 358 -4.82 3.07 10.16
N VAL A 359 -5.13 1.76 10.27
CA VAL A 359 -4.73 0.96 11.43
C VAL A 359 -3.24 0.63 11.33
N GLU A 360 -2.42 1.60 11.71
CA GLU A 360 -0.96 1.47 11.63
C GLU A 360 -0.37 0.56 12.72
N ALA A 361 -1.23 -0.08 13.52
CA ALA A 361 -0.88 -1.25 14.34
C ALA A 361 -0.16 -2.33 13.53
N ARG A 362 -0.42 -2.43 12.19
CA ARG A 362 0.30 -3.33 11.29
C ARG A 362 1.82 -3.19 11.39
N HIS A 363 2.35 -1.97 11.46
CA HIS A 363 3.79 -1.71 11.66
C HIS A 363 4.26 -2.14 13.06
N ALA A 364 3.46 -1.85 14.09
CA ALA A 364 3.78 -2.26 15.46
C ALA A 364 3.87 -3.77 15.60
N LEU A 365 2.95 -4.50 14.98
CA LEU A 365 2.90 -5.95 14.99
C LEU A 365 4.07 -6.56 14.21
N MET A 366 4.43 -6.00 13.05
CA MET A 366 5.60 -6.42 12.29
C MET A 366 6.87 -6.29 13.14
N LEU A 367 7.11 -5.13 13.74
CA LEU A 367 8.29 -4.88 14.58
C LEU A 367 8.28 -5.75 15.83
N LYS A 368 7.11 -5.95 16.45
CA LYS A 368 6.97 -6.85 17.61
C LYS A 368 7.33 -8.29 17.28
N VAL A 369 6.94 -8.79 16.12
CA VAL A 369 7.33 -10.12 15.63
C VAL A 369 8.85 -10.20 15.47
N PHE A 370 9.48 -9.20 14.86
CA PHE A 370 10.93 -9.14 14.72
C PHE A 370 11.66 -9.13 16.06
N ASP A 371 11.08 -8.51 17.09
CA ASP A 371 11.65 -8.53 18.46
C ASP A 371 11.45 -9.88 19.15
N LEU A 372 10.30 -10.54 18.98
CA LEU A 372 9.96 -11.77 19.68
C LEU A 372 10.72 -13.02 19.16
N TRP A 373 10.91 -13.10 17.84
CA TRP A 373 11.60 -14.22 17.18
C TRP A 373 13.05 -13.91 16.80
N GLY A 374 13.49 -12.68 16.99
CA GLY A 374 14.87 -12.25 16.76
C GLY A 374 15.76 -12.37 17.99
N PRO A 375 16.98 -11.81 17.93
CA PRO A 375 17.91 -11.76 19.06
C PRO A 375 17.29 -11.06 20.29
N PRO A 376 17.65 -11.48 21.51
CA PRO A 376 17.16 -10.86 22.74
C PRO A 376 17.52 -9.38 22.79
N ARG A 377 16.54 -8.53 23.12
CA ARG A 377 16.77 -7.10 23.36
C ARG A 377 17.07 -6.82 24.82
N SER A 378 17.95 -5.87 25.07
CA SER A 378 18.24 -5.39 26.42
C SER A 378 17.05 -4.67 27.05
N LYS A 379 16.16 -4.06 26.23
CA LYS A 379 14.96 -3.37 26.67
C LYS A 379 13.80 -3.66 25.71
N ALA A 380 12.70 -4.16 26.26
CA ALA A 380 11.46 -4.35 25.52
C ALA A 380 10.87 -2.98 25.11
N ARG A 381 10.36 -2.89 23.86
CA ARG A 381 9.63 -1.70 23.38
C ARG A 381 8.15 -2.02 23.22
N ASP A 382 7.31 -1.04 23.50
CA ASP A 382 5.88 -1.06 23.17
C ASP A 382 5.62 -0.27 21.87
N TRP A 383 5.93 -0.91 20.76
CA TRP A 383 5.75 -0.34 19.42
C TRP A 383 4.35 0.19 19.16
N SER A 384 3.31 -0.48 19.69
CA SER A 384 1.92 -0.05 19.53
C SER A 384 1.67 1.31 20.17
N THR A 385 2.11 1.50 21.40
CA THR A 385 1.98 2.78 22.11
C THR A 385 2.81 3.88 21.46
N GLU A 386 4.07 3.59 21.08
CA GLU A 386 4.96 4.58 20.48
C GLU A 386 4.47 5.04 19.11
N LEU A 387 4.06 4.09 18.24
CA LEU A 387 3.54 4.43 16.91
C LEU A 387 2.20 5.14 16.99
N ARG A 388 1.30 4.74 17.91
CA ARG A 388 0.03 5.44 18.09
C ARG A 388 0.24 6.90 18.49
N ALA A 389 1.17 7.18 19.39
CA ALA A 389 1.53 8.54 19.75
C ALA A 389 2.12 9.32 18.56
N LEU A 390 2.97 8.69 17.76
CA LEU A 390 3.56 9.28 16.56
C LEU A 390 2.49 9.67 15.54
N TYR A 391 1.59 8.76 15.20
CA TYR A 391 0.52 9.01 14.22
C TYR A 391 -0.51 10.01 14.74
N ALA A 392 -0.88 9.97 16.02
CA ALA A 392 -1.76 10.97 16.64
C ALA A 392 -1.17 12.39 16.54
N ASN A 393 0.13 12.55 16.79
CA ASN A 393 0.83 13.83 16.64
C ASN A 393 0.80 14.30 15.17
N GLN A 394 1.06 13.42 14.19
CA GLN A 394 0.99 13.79 12.78
C GLN A 394 -0.42 14.23 12.37
N SER A 395 -1.45 13.50 12.80
CA SER A 395 -2.84 13.87 12.53
C SER A 395 -3.21 15.22 13.14
N ALA A 396 -2.74 15.49 14.37
CA ALA A 396 -2.96 16.79 15.03
C ALA A 396 -2.26 17.93 14.27
N GLN A 397 -1.02 17.70 13.78
CA GLN A 397 -0.30 18.69 12.96
C GLN A 397 -1.00 18.93 11.62
N ALA A 398 -1.46 17.87 10.94
CA ALA A 398 -2.20 18.00 9.68
C ALA A 398 -3.50 18.78 9.87
N LEU A 399 -4.26 18.47 10.93
CA LEU A 399 -5.48 19.22 11.27
C LEU A 399 -5.20 20.70 11.59
N ALA A 400 -4.13 20.98 12.31
CA ALA A 400 -3.73 22.36 12.61
C ALA A 400 -3.34 23.13 11.34
N ALA A 401 -2.60 22.48 10.43
CA ALA A 401 -2.24 23.05 9.13
C ALA A 401 -3.49 23.34 8.28
N GLN A 402 -4.44 22.39 8.26
CA GLN A 402 -5.72 22.56 7.56
C GLN A 402 -6.52 23.75 8.13
N LYS A 403 -6.65 23.85 9.46
CA LYS A 403 -7.32 24.96 10.12
C LYS A 403 -6.64 26.30 9.80
N ALA A 404 -5.31 26.34 9.79
CA ALA A 404 -4.55 27.54 9.44
C ALA A 404 -4.72 27.95 7.96
N ALA A 405 -4.87 26.96 7.05
CA ALA A 405 -5.20 27.23 5.65
C ALA A 405 -6.64 27.76 5.50
N ASP A 406 -7.60 27.15 6.20
CA ASP A 406 -9.00 27.55 6.19
C ASP A 406 -9.20 28.97 6.79
N ALA A 407 -8.40 29.35 7.79
CA ALA A 407 -8.43 30.69 8.38
C ALA A 407 -8.00 31.81 7.40
N LYS A 408 -7.32 31.48 6.31
CA LYS A 408 -6.97 32.44 5.25
C LYS A 408 -8.13 32.72 4.28
N ARG A 409 -9.27 32.06 4.45
CA ARG A 409 -10.46 32.23 3.62
C ARG A 409 -10.95 33.69 3.70
N ALA A 410 -11.21 34.28 2.56
CA ALA A 410 -11.92 35.56 2.50
C ALA A 410 -13.40 35.36 2.85
N THR A 411 -13.83 35.89 3.98
CA THR A 411 -15.23 35.78 4.44
C THR A 411 -16.10 36.90 3.84
N GLY A 412 -17.42 36.66 3.79
CA GLY A 412 -18.40 37.68 3.29
C GLY A 412 -18.38 37.84 1.77
N THR A 413 -17.63 37.08 1.03
CA THR A 413 -17.60 37.12 -0.45
C THR A 413 -18.81 36.38 -1.03
N LYS A 414 -19.12 36.65 -2.29
CA LYS A 414 -20.15 35.99 -3.09
C LYS A 414 -19.54 35.52 -4.41
N PRO A 415 -20.12 34.51 -5.06
CA PRO A 415 -19.78 34.17 -6.44
C PRO A 415 -20.03 35.40 -7.35
N SER A 416 -19.17 35.57 -8.35
CA SER A 416 -19.30 36.68 -9.32
C SER A 416 -20.52 36.54 -10.23
N LEU A 417 -21.05 35.31 -10.37
CA LEU A 417 -22.15 34.98 -11.26
C LEU A 417 -23.28 34.26 -10.50
N PRO A 418 -24.52 34.29 -11.04
CA PRO A 418 -25.57 33.38 -10.61
C PRO A 418 -25.11 31.91 -10.76
N LEU A 419 -25.49 31.04 -9.83
CA LEU A 419 -25.01 29.65 -9.80
C LEU A 419 -25.24 28.87 -11.11
N THR A 420 -26.34 29.17 -11.81
CA THR A 420 -26.67 28.56 -13.11
C THR A 420 -25.62 28.78 -14.20
N ARG A 421 -24.81 29.83 -14.08
CA ARG A 421 -23.77 30.16 -15.07
C ARG A 421 -22.52 29.33 -14.90
N TYR A 422 -22.31 28.66 -13.75
CA TYR A 422 -21.20 27.71 -13.53
C TYR A 422 -21.50 26.31 -14.05
N VAL A 423 -22.77 26.01 -14.39
CA VAL A 423 -23.19 24.74 -14.98
C VAL A 423 -22.48 24.53 -16.32
N GLY A 424 -22.01 23.33 -16.56
CA GLY A 424 -21.34 22.97 -17.81
C GLY A 424 -20.44 21.74 -17.68
N SER A 425 -19.91 21.32 -18.84
CA SER A 425 -18.94 20.25 -18.96
C SER A 425 -17.55 20.82 -19.16
N TYR A 426 -16.58 20.26 -18.45
CA TYR A 426 -15.17 20.65 -18.53
C TYR A 426 -14.33 19.40 -18.71
N SER A 427 -13.27 19.48 -19.53
CA SER A 427 -12.46 18.30 -19.85
C SER A 427 -10.97 18.61 -19.92
N ASP A 428 -10.18 17.56 -19.73
CA ASP A 428 -8.75 17.54 -19.96
C ASP A 428 -8.31 16.18 -20.50
N SER A 429 -7.36 16.17 -21.41
CA SER A 429 -6.89 14.93 -22.06
C SER A 429 -6.26 13.95 -21.09
N LEU A 430 -5.64 14.44 -20.00
CA LEU A 430 -5.02 13.61 -18.96
C LEU A 430 -6.03 13.24 -17.87
N TYR A 431 -6.76 14.24 -17.34
CA TYR A 431 -7.58 14.06 -16.14
C TYR A 431 -9.02 13.59 -16.43
N GLY A 432 -9.46 13.65 -17.68
CA GLY A 432 -10.83 13.30 -18.09
C GLY A 432 -11.82 14.42 -17.90
N ASP A 433 -13.05 14.07 -17.51
CA ASP A 433 -14.18 14.99 -17.54
C ASP A 433 -14.65 15.41 -16.15
N VAL A 434 -15.09 16.63 -16.07
CA VAL A 434 -15.78 17.21 -14.91
C VAL A 434 -17.13 17.76 -15.39
N ALA A 435 -18.21 17.35 -14.74
CA ALA A 435 -19.54 17.86 -14.99
C ALA A 435 -20.03 18.65 -13.79
N VAL A 436 -20.54 19.87 -14.02
CA VAL A 436 -21.20 20.71 -13.03
C VAL A 436 -22.67 20.86 -13.43
N THR A 437 -23.58 20.52 -12.53
CA THR A 437 -25.03 20.58 -12.75
C THR A 437 -25.73 21.36 -11.66
N ALA A 438 -26.93 21.90 -11.96
CA ALA A 438 -27.78 22.53 -10.97
C ALA A 438 -28.59 21.46 -10.20
N SER A 439 -28.75 21.67 -8.88
CA SER A 439 -29.57 20.82 -8.01
C SER A 439 -30.29 21.71 -7.00
N GLY A 440 -31.50 22.18 -7.36
CA GLY A 440 -32.19 23.22 -6.60
C GLY A 440 -31.37 24.51 -6.52
N ASP A 441 -31.15 25.02 -5.33
CA ASP A 441 -30.34 26.21 -5.05
C ASP A 441 -28.84 25.92 -4.86
N ALA A 442 -28.39 24.72 -5.22
CA ALA A 442 -26.99 24.29 -5.10
C ALA A 442 -26.42 23.81 -6.44
N LEU A 443 -25.11 23.67 -6.50
CA LEU A 443 -24.40 23.01 -7.59
C LEU A 443 -23.94 21.63 -7.14
N ARG A 444 -24.06 20.67 -8.06
CA ARG A 444 -23.44 19.34 -7.95
C ARG A 444 -22.24 19.27 -8.90
N ILE A 445 -21.23 18.53 -8.51
CA ILE A 445 -20.07 18.26 -9.33
C ILE A 445 -19.83 16.76 -9.40
N ARG A 446 -19.44 16.30 -10.60
CA ARG A 446 -18.91 14.95 -10.81
C ARG A 446 -17.50 15.07 -11.40
N VAL A 447 -16.53 14.41 -10.75
CA VAL A 447 -15.13 14.30 -11.17
C VAL A 447 -14.82 12.81 -11.33
N GLY A 448 -14.76 12.33 -12.56
CA GLY A 448 -14.71 10.88 -12.80
C GLY A 448 -15.96 10.18 -12.24
N THR A 449 -15.77 9.25 -11.29
CA THR A 449 -16.85 8.54 -10.57
C THR A 449 -17.23 9.19 -9.23
N LEU A 450 -16.49 10.20 -8.81
CA LEU A 450 -16.74 10.88 -7.54
C LEU A 450 -17.76 12.01 -7.73
N GLU A 451 -18.80 11.99 -6.93
CA GLU A 451 -19.83 13.02 -6.92
C GLU A 451 -19.86 13.78 -5.59
N GLY A 452 -20.30 15.04 -5.65
CA GLY A 452 -20.43 15.85 -4.46
C GLY A 452 -21.22 17.15 -4.70
N THR A 453 -21.51 17.85 -3.60
CA THR A 453 -22.14 19.16 -3.61
C THR A 453 -21.07 20.25 -3.54
N LEU A 454 -21.26 21.35 -4.28
CA LEU A 454 -20.41 22.53 -4.23
C LEU A 454 -20.93 23.49 -3.18
N GLU A 455 -20.19 23.68 -2.11
CA GLU A 455 -20.42 24.68 -1.07
C GLU A 455 -19.58 25.91 -1.38
N HIS A 456 -20.20 27.10 -1.44
CA HIS A 456 -19.47 28.35 -1.70
C HIS A 456 -18.35 28.52 -0.66
N TRP A 457 -17.13 28.74 -1.15
CA TRP A 457 -15.95 28.92 -0.29
C TRP A 457 -15.55 30.40 -0.22
N GLN A 458 -15.15 30.98 -1.34
CA GLN A 458 -14.84 32.39 -1.49
C GLN A 458 -14.81 32.76 -2.98
N TYR A 459 -15.25 33.95 -3.34
CA TYR A 459 -15.30 34.40 -4.74
C TYR A 459 -15.88 33.32 -5.66
N ASP A 460 -15.19 32.95 -6.72
CA ASP A 460 -15.58 31.87 -7.64
C ASP A 460 -14.97 30.50 -7.28
N THR A 461 -14.58 30.34 -6.02
CA THR A 461 -14.08 29.07 -5.46
C THR A 461 -15.14 28.43 -4.60
N PHE A 462 -15.33 27.13 -4.79
CA PHE A 462 -16.25 26.29 -4.03
C PHE A 462 -15.49 25.13 -3.38
N ARG A 463 -16.00 24.62 -2.27
CA ARG A 463 -15.54 23.37 -1.63
C ARG A 463 -16.39 22.23 -2.11
N ILE A 464 -15.78 21.15 -2.57
CA ILE A 464 -16.47 19.90 -2.89
C ILE A 464 -16.75 19.15 -1.59
N ARG A 465 -18.02 18.86 -1.33
CA ARG A 465 -18.45 17.90 -0.30
C ARG A 465 -18.83 16.63 -1.01
N TYR A 466 -17.89 15.68 -1.05
CA TYR A 466 -18.12 14.39 -1.70
C TYR A 466 -19.20 13.58 -0.98
N ASP A 467 -19.98 12.82 -1.74
CA ASP A 467 -20.99 11.89 -1.21
C ASP A 467 -20.33 10.74 -0.44
N GLN A 468 -19.05 10.46 -0.74
CA GLN A 468 -18.16 9.59 0.03
C GLN A 468 -17.31 10.45 0.98
N PRO A 469 -17.67 10.60 2.26
CA PRO A 469 -16.99 11.52 3.17
C PRO A 469 -15.51 11.20 3.44
N TRP A 470 -15.09 9.96 3.21
CA TRP A 470 -13.69 9.52 3.38
C TRP A 470 -12.76 10.01 2.27
N VAL A 471 -13.29 10.40 1.11
CA VAL A 471 -12.48 10.99 0.02
C VAL A 471 -11.89 12.34 0.41
N GLY A 472 -12.43 12.99 1.44
CA GLY A 472 -11.98 14.29 1.93
C GLY A 472 -12.71 15.45 1.26
N ASN A 473 -12.02 16.58 1.13
CA ASN A 473 -12.57 17.81 0.55
C ASN A 473 -11.55 18.43 -0.40
N ASN A 474 -11.99 18.84 -1.57
CA ASN A 474 -11.18 19.60 -2.51
C ASN A 474 -11.80 20.99 -2.73
N LEU A 475 -10.97 21.95 -3.12
CA LEU A 475 -11.46 23.22 -3.63
C LEU A 475 -11.50 23.16 -5.15
N VAL A 476 -12.58 23.71 -5.72
CA VAL A 476 -12.73 23.95 -7.15
C VAL A 476 -12.88 25.43 -7.40
N THR A 477 -12.02 25.99 -8.25
CA THR A 477 -12.05 27.40 -8.64
C THR A 477 -12.48 27.51 -10.10
N PHE A 478 -13.53 28.28 -10.35
CA PHE A 478 -13.94 28.63 -11.69
C PHE A 478 -13.16 29.87 -12.13
N VAL A 479 -12.58 29.81 -13.31
CA VAL A 479 -11.85 30.94 -13.90
C VAL A 479 -12.69 31.49 -15.05
N LEU A 480 -13.04 32.75 -14.94
CA LEU A 480 -13.81 33.48 -15.95
C LEU A 480 -12.88 33.97 -17.06
N ASP A 481 -13.38 33.99 -18.29
CA ASP A 481 -12.73 34.68 -19.40
C ASP A 481 -13.03 36.20 -19.38
N ARG A 482 -12.53 36.91 -20.41
CA ARG A 482 -12.75 38.37 -20.54
C ARG A 482 -14.21 38.75 -20.68
N ASP A 483 -15.07 37.83 -21.12
CA ASP A 483 -16.50 38.05 -21.33
C ASP A 483 -17.33 37.64 -20.10
N GLY A 484 -16.64 37.27 -19.00
CA GLY A 484 -17.27 36.86 -17.74
C GLY A 484 -17.90 35.47 -17.78
N ILE A 485 -17.43 34.60 -18.65
CA ILE A 485 -17.92 33.22 -18.78
C ILE A 485 -16.92 32.22 -18.14
N PRO A 486 -17.38 31.25 -17.34
CA PRO A 486 -16.50 30.21 -16.79
C PRO A 486 -15.86 29.42 -17.95
N SER A 487 -14.58 29.66 -18.20
CA SER A 487 -13.82 29.03 -19.29
C SER A 487 -13.06 27.80 -18.89
N ARG A 488 -12.79 27.64 -17.59
CA ARG A 488 -12.14 26.47 -17.01
C ARG A 488 -12.44 26.32 -15.53
N VAL A 489 -12.24 25.10 -15.03
CA VAL A 489 -12.22 24.81 -13.60
C VAL A 489 -10.84 24.28 -13.19
N GLU A 490 -10.43 24.64 -11.98
CA GLU A 490 -9.17 24.21 -11.38
C GLU A 490 -9.47 23.45 -10.08
N ILE A 491 -9.02 22.19 -9.99
CA ILE A 491 -9.19 21.31 -8.83
C ILE A 491 -7.79 20.80 -8.45
N ASP A 492 -7.23 21.20 -7.30
CA ASP A 492 -5.90 20.75 -6.84
C ASP A 492 -4.80 20.83 -7.92
N ARG A 493 -4.65 21.97 -8.58
CA ARG A 493 -3.69 22.18 -9.69
C ARG A 493 -4.04 21.44 -11.00
N ARG A 494 -5.12 20.66 -11.05
CA ARG A 494 -5.63 20.07 -12.29
C ARG A 494 -6.53 21.09 -12.99
N VAL A 495 -6.34 21.27 -14.28
CA VAL A 495 -7.06 22.29 -15.09
C VAL A 495 -7.93 21.59 -16.10
N PHE A 496 -9.23 21.85 -16.06
CA PHE A 496 -10.20 21.32 -17.00
C PHE A 496 -10.80 22.50 -17.77
N ARG A 497 -10.73 22.46 -19.08
CA ARG A 497 -11.27 23.51 -19.96
C ARG A 497 -12.73 23.26 -20.26
N ARG A 498 -13.53 24.29 -20.40
CA ARG A 498 -14.93 24.15 -20.80
C ARG A 498 -15.02 23.46 -22.16
N ALA A 499 -15.78 22.37 -22.21
CA ALA A 499 -15.94 21.55 -23.41
C ALA A 499 -17.18 21.93 -24.22
N ASP A 500 -18.26 22.34 -23.53
CA ASP A 500 -19.51 22.83 -24.15
C ASP A 500 -19.36 24.31 -24.52
N LYS A 501 -19.97 24.71 -25.61
CA LYS A 501 -20.18 26.14 -25.89
C LYS A 501 -21.27 26.67 -24.93
N PRO A 502 -21.10 27.86 -24.36
CA PRO A 502 -22.07 28.47 -23.47
C PRO A 502 -23.40 28.77 -24.18
#